data_baca475591b2bb41eddec0c74588b662
#
_entry.id   baca475591b2bb41eddec0c74588b662
#
_cell.length_a   1.000
_cell.length_b   1.000
_cell.length_c   1.000
_cell.angle_alpha   90.00
_cell.angle_beta   90.00
_cell.angle_gamma   90.00
#
_symmetry.space_group_name_H-M   'P 1'
#
loop_
_entity.id
_entity.type
_entity.pdbx_description
1 polymer ?
#
loop_
_entity_poly.entity_id
_entity_poly.type
_entity_poly.pdbx_seq_one_letter_code
_entity_poly.pdbx_strand_id
1 'polypeptide(L)'
;MADNQTTVVLNIGSQRIGMAVFEVSKSGGLTLTAYGSETIVADPALEAFKISQTRVAIADLAQRLKVGKIKTRYAISGQSVFTRFVKLPPLQDDNIEQLVTFEAQQHVPFPLQEVVWDYELIEGATEKEVVIVAIKADALDEINAAVNDSGLGTAEVDVAPMAIYNAFRATYGNPEEPILL
;
A
#
# COMPACT_ATOMS: atom_id res chain seq x y z
N MET A 1 0.51 17.32 29.34
CA MET A 1 1.32 16.84 28.21
C MET A 1 0.33 16.45 27.12
N ALA A 2 0.47 16.95 25.91
CA ALA A 2 -0.43 16.60 24.82
C ALA A 2 -0.13 15.14 24.44
N ASP A 3 -1.13 14.25 24.56
CA ASP A 3 -1.06 12.88 24.02
C ASP A 3 -1.02 12.98 22.48
N ASN A 4 0.16 13.16 21.92
CA ASN A 4 0.37 13.00 20.50
C ASN A 4 0.38 11.51 20.18
N GLN A 5 -0.49 11.09 19.28
CA GLN A 5 -0.53 9.71 18.83
C GLN A 5 0.62 9.46 17.85
N THR A 6 1.45 8.46 18.15
CA THR A 6 2.51 8.02 17.22
C THR A 6 1.92 7.13 16.14
N THR A 7 2.28 7.36 14.89
CA THR A 7 2.01 6.44 13.77
C THR A 7 3.29 6.06 13.08
N VAL A 8 3.38 4.79 12.67
CA VAL A 8 4.51 4.22 11.96
C VAL A 8 4.04 3.75 10.60
N VAL A 9 4.79 4.11 9.57
CA VAL A 9 4.52 3.70 8.20
C VAL A 9 5.74 3.03 7.59
N LEU A 10 5.50 2.01 6.75
CA LEU A 10 6.52 1.30 6.00
C LEU A 10 6.29 1.47 4.49
N ASN A 11 7.37 1.57 3.75
CA ASN A 11 7.39 1.35 2.31
C ASN A 11 8.19 0.08 2.03
N ILE A 12 7.49 -0.97 1.60
CA ILE A 12 8.10 -2.27 1.27
C ILE A 12 8.32 -2.31 -0.24
N GLY A 13 9.40 -1.68 -0.66
CA GLY A 13 9.81 -1.62 -2.06
C GLY A 13 10.50 -2.90 -2.54
N SER A 14 10.76 -2.99 -3.85
CA SER A 14 11.44 -4.13 -4.46
C SER A 14 12.92 -4.25 -4.08
N GLN A 15 13.59 -3.13 -3.79
CA GLN A 15 15.02 -3.05 -3.47
C GLN A 15 15.33 -2.27 -2.20
N ARG A 16 14.34 -1.62 -1.61
CA ARG A 16 14.51 -0.78 -0.43
C ARG A 16 13.29 -0.84 0.46
N ILE A 17 13.54 -1.02 1.75
CA ILE A 17 12.54 -0.90 2.80
C ILE A 17 12.73 0.45 3.47
N GLY A 18 11.69 1.25 3.57
CA GLY A 18 11.69 2.52 4.29
C GLY A 18 10.76 2.44 5.50
N MET A 19 11.14 3.07 6.61
CA MET A 19 10.29 3.23 7.79
C MET A 19 10.31 4.69 8.22
N ALA A 20 9.12 5.25 8.46
CA ALA A 20 8.95 6.60 8.97
C ALA A 20 8.07 6.58 10.23
N VAL A 21 8.43 7.42 11.19
CA VAL A 21 7.70 7.62 12.44
C VAL A 21 7.16 9.04 12.44
N PHE A 22 5.86 9.17 12.65
CA PHE A 22 5.20 10.47 12.74
C PHE A 22 4.51 10.64 14.08
N GLU A 23 4.50 11.85 14.56
CA GLU A 23 3.57 12.32 15.58
C GLU A 23 2.34 12.94 14.92
N VAL A 24 1.17 12.51 15.36
CA VAL A 24 -0.12 13.02 14.88
C VAL A 24 -0.62 14.03 15.90
N SER A 25 -0.78 15.28 15.48
CA SER A 25 -1.38 16.32 16.32
C SER A 25 -2.90 16.11 16.46
N LYS A 26 -3.52 16.72 17.47
CA LYS A 26 -4.98 16.70 17.65
C LYS A 26 -5.76 17.29 16.47
N SER A 27 -5.13 18.16 15.68
CA SER A 27 -5.69 18.74 14.45
C SER A 27 -5.48 17.88 13.21
N GLY A 28 -4.88 16.67 13.34
CA GLY A 28 -4.60 15.77 12.23
C GLY A 28 -3.28 16.07 11.49
N GLY A 29 -2.51 17.08 11.93
CA GLY A 29 -1.20 17.37 11.34
C GLY A 29 -0.19 16.26 11.62
N LEU A 30 0.65 15.93 10.63
CA LEU A 30 1.70 14.93 10.74
C LEU A 30 3.07 15.61 10.86
N THR A 31 3.85 15.22 11.87
CA THR A 31 5.23 15.66 12.04
C THR A 31 6.15 14.45 11.95
N LEU A 32 7.05 14.44 10.96
CA LEU A 32 8.07 13.38 10.84
C LEU A 32 9.08 13.51 11.97
N THR A 33 9.18 12.50 12.83
CA THR A 33 10.09 12.49 13.97
C THR A 33 11.30 11.59 13.75
N ALA A 34 11.17 10.53 12.96
CA ALA A 34 12.26 9.65 12.59
C ALA A 34 12.05 9.00 11.23
N TYR A 35 13.14 8.74 10.52
CA TYR A 35 13.16 8.03 9.26
C TYR A 35 14.39 7.16 9.11
N GLY A 36 14.22 6.02 8.48
CA GLY A 36 15.32 5.15 8.11
C GLY A 36 14.98 4.31 6.88
N SER A 37 16.00 3.86 6.19
CA SER A 37 15.82 2.91 5.10
C SER A 37 16.96 1.89 5.05
N GLU A 38 16.63 0.68 4.57
CA GLU A 38 17.55 -0.43 4.31
C GLU A 38 17.42 -0.86 2.87
N THR A 39 18.55 -1.20 2.27
CA THR A 39 18.58 -1.78 0.91
C THR A 39 18.53 -3.30 1.04
N ILE A 40 17.66 -3.93 0.25
CA ILE A 40 17.62 -5.38 0.10
C ILE A 40 18.23 -5.74 -1.25
N VAL A 41 19.13 -6.71 -1.27
CA VAL A 41 19.70 -7.25 -2.50
C VAL A 41 18.75 -8.35 -2.99
N ALA A 42 17.78 -7.96 -3.79
CA ALA A 42 16.82 -8.90 -4.35
C ALA A 42 17.41 -9.52 -5.61
N ASP A 43 17.76 -10.80 -5.56
CA ASP A 43 17.82 -11.61 -6.75
C ASP A 43 16.39 -11.97 -7.16
N PRO A 44 15.91 -11.55 -8.35
CA PRO A 44 14.56 -11.87 -8.81
C PRO A 44 14.26 -13.39 -8.85
N ALA A 45 15.29 -14.22 -8.93
CA ALA A 45 15.16 -15.68 -8.94
C ALA A 45 14.96 -16.29 -7.53
N LEU A 46 15.07 -15.52 -6.44
CA LEU A 46 15.06 -16.01 -5.07
C LEU A 46 14.05 -15.25 -4.21
N GLU A 47 12.76 -15.43 -4.49
CA GLU A 47 11.68 -14.73 -3.77
C GLU A 47 11.67 -15.00 -2.26
N ALA A 48 11.91 -16.25 -1.85
CA ALA A 48 12.04 -16.61 -0.43
C ALA A 48 13.19 -15.89 0.26
N PHE A 49 14.28 -15.60 -0.44
CA PHE A 49 15.40 -14.84 0.08
C PHE A 49 15.04 -13.35 0.26
N LYS A 50 14.25 -12.80 -0.67
CA LYS A 50 13.73 -11.43 -0.58
C LYS A 50 12.86 -11.24 0.67
N ILE A 51 11.96 -12.16 0.96
CA ILE A 51 11.11 -12.10 2.17
C ILE A 51 11.95 -12.18 3.44
N SER A 52 12.95 -13.05 3.48
CA SER A 52 13.86 -13.14 4.63
C SER A 52 14.63 -11.84 4.86
N GLN A 53 15.15 -11.22 3.80
CA GLN A 53 15.83 -9.92 3.88
C GLN A 53 14.87 -8.80 4.29
N THR A 54 13.64 -8.80 3.78
CA THR A 54 12.60 -7.83 4.15
C THR A 54 12.32 -7.89 5.65
N ARG A 55 12.19 -9.10 6.21
CA ARG A 55 11.98 -9.32 7.64
C ARG A 55 13.14 -8.73 8.48
N VAL A 56 14.38 -9.04 8.12
CA VAL A 56 15.57 -8.52 8.80
C VAL A 56 15.62 -7.00 8.69
N ALA A 57 15.41 -6.44 7.52
CA ALA A 57 15.43 -4.99 7.31
C ALA A 57 14.37 -4.26 8.14
N ILE A 58 13.15 -4.79 8.24
CA ILE A 58 12.09 -4.21 9.08
C ILE A 58 12.49 -4.26 10.56
N ALA A 59 13.02 -5.40 11.03
CA ALA A 59 13.44 -5.56 12.42
C ALA A 59 14.59 -4.59 12.78
N ASP A 60 15.59 -4.45 11.92
CA ASP A 60 16.72 -3.54 12.11
C ASP A 60 16.25 -2.08 12.12
N LEU A 61 15.33 -1.70 11.23
CA LEU A 61 14.74 -0.37 11.22
C LEU A 61 13.95 -0.10 12.49
N ALA A 62 13.11 -1.04 12.92
CA ALA A 62 12.32 -0.90 14.15
C ALA A 62 13.24 -0.72 15.38
N GLN A 63 14.31 -1.49 15.48
CA GLN A 63 15.29 -1.37 16.56
C GLN A 63 16.01 0.00 16.50
N ARG A 64 16.52 0.39 15.34
CA ARG A 64 17.26 1.64 15.13
C ARG A 64 16.42 2.88 15.41
N LEU A 65 15.16 2.88 14.97
CA LEU A 65 14.23 3.98 15.17
C LEU A 65 13.49 3.89 16.53
N LYS A 66 13.80 2.89 17.34
CA LYS A 66 13.21 2.65 18.67
C LYS A 66 11.69 2.51 18.63
N VAL A 67 11.19 1.88 17.57
CA VAL A 67 9.77 1.58 17.41
C VAL A 67 9.43 0.33 18.23
N GLY A 68 8.47 0.47 19.15
CA GLY A 68 7.95 -0.64 19.94
C GLY A 68 6.83 -1.40 19.21
N LYS A 69 6.08 -2.22 19.99
CA LYS A 69 4.90 -2.92 19.48
C LYS A 69 3.80 -1.92 19.09
N ILE A 70 3.57 -1.74 17.81
CA ILE A 70 2.57 -0.83 17.27
C ILE A 70 1.98 -1.41 15.98
N LYS A 71 0.69 -1.13 15.74
CA LYS A 71 0.10 -1.40 14.43
C LYS A 71 0.60 -0.36 13.43
N THR A 72 1.13 -0.83 12.30
CA THR A 72 1.70 0.00 11.25
C THR A 72 0.89 -0.08 9.96
N ARG A 73 0.89 0.99 9.21
CA ARG A 73 0.43 1.01 7.81
C ARG A 73 1.62 0.80 6.92
N TYR A 74 1.43 0.07 5.83
CA TYR A 74 2.52 -0.07 4.88
C TYR A 74 2.04 -0.09 3.43
N ALA A 75 2.91 0.40 2.54
CA ALA A 75 2.71 0.31 1.10
C ALA A 75 3.65 -0.74 0.52
N ILE A 76 3.14 -1.56 -0.37
CA ILE A 76 3.91 -2.56 -1.12
C ILE A 76 4.25 -2.05 -2.52
N SER A 77 5.33 -2.58 -3.09
CA SER A 77 5.78 -2.23 -4.45
C SER A 77 4.69 -2.48 -5.49
N GLY A 78 4.48 -1.53 -6.39
CA GLY A 78 3.59 -1.70 -7.54
C GLY A 78 3.96 -2.88 -8.46
N GLN A 79 5.21 -3.34 -8.43
CA GLN A 79 5.66 -4.53 -9.17
C GLN A 79 5.12 -5.85 -8.58
N SER A 80 4.69 -5.83 -7.31
CA SER A 80 4.16 -7.01 -6.61
C SER A 80 2.65 -7.14 -6.74
N VAL A 81 1.99 -6.21 -7.41
CA VAL A 81 0.54 -6.16 -7.53
C VAL A 81 0.10 -6.05 -8.98
N PHE A 82 -1.06 -6.60 -9.27
CA PHE A 82 -1.76 -6.35 -10.52
C PHE A 82 -2.60 -5.09 -10.37
N THR A 83 -2.47 -4.15 -11.31
CA THR A 83 -3.27 -2.92 -11.35
C THR A 83 -3.89 -2.77 -12.73
N ARG A 84 -5.20 -2.50 -12.80
CA ARG A 84 -5.92 -2.32 -14.04
C ARG A 84 -6.92 -1.17 -13.94
N PHE A 85 -6.90 -0.29 -14.94
CA PHE A 85 -7.93 0.71 -15.15
C PHE A 85 -8.98 0.13 -16.11
N VAL A 86 -10.24 0.20 -15.72
CA VAL A 86 -11.36 -0.36 -16.47
C VAL A 86 -12.44 0.68 -16.62
N LYS A 87 -12.91 0.88 -17.84
CA LYS A 87 -14.08 1.69 -18.12
C LYS A 87 -15.34 0.87 -17.90
N LEU A 88 -16.24 1.39 -17.08
CA LEU A 88 -17.52 0.75 -16.82
C LEU A 88 -18.53 1.15 -17.88
N PRO A 89 -19.39 0.23 -18.36
CA PRO A 89 -20.50 0.59 -19.24
C PRO A 89 -21.47 1.55 -18.52
N PRO A 90 -22.22 2.37 -19.27
CA PRO A 90 -23.22 3.24 -18.68
C PRO A 90 -24.29 2.40 -17.97
N LEU A 91 -24.43 2.61 -16.67
CA LEU A 91 -25.34 1.87 -15.81
C LEU A 91 -26.47 2.74 -15.27
N GLN A 92 -27.61 2.10 -15.06
CA GLN A 92 -28.62 2.54 -14.10
C GLN A 92 -28.14 2.13 -12.68
N ASP A 93 -28.09 3.05 -11.78
CA ASP A 93 -27.28 3.28 -10.59
C ASP A 93 -27.12 2.19 -9.50
N ASP A 94 -27.70 0.99 -9.59
CA ASP A 94 -27.83 0.15 -8.38
C ASP A 94 -26.85 -1.02 -8.25
N ASN A 95 -25.87 -1.20 -9.16
CA ASN A 95 -25.06 -2.43 -9.15
C ASN A 95 -23.56 -2.24 -9.50
N ILE A 96 -22.94 -1.15 -9.07
CA ILE A 96 -21.51 -0.88 -9.36
C ILE A 96 -20.62 -2.02 -8.84
N GLU A 97 -20.86 -2.49 -7.62
CA GLU A 97 -20.05 -3.55 -7.00
C GLU A 97 -20.08 -4.87 -7.78
N GLN A 98 -21.27 -5.27 -8.25
CA GLN A 98 -21.40 -6.49 -9.07
C GLN A 98 -20.70 -6.34 -10.42
N LEU A 99 -20.78 -5.16 -11.02
CA LEU A 99 -20.13 -4.90 -12.29
C LEU A 99 -18.61 -4.89 -12.13
N VAL A 100 -18.10 -4.21 -11.13
CA VAL A 100 -16.65 -4.19 -10.84
C VAL A 100 -16.15 -5.60 -10.53
N THR A 101 -16.93 -6.40 -9.78
CA THR A 101 -16.59 -7.81 -9.53
C THR A 101 -16.53 -8.62 -10.83
N PHE A 102 -17.48 -8.41 -11.74
CA PHE A 102 -17.48 -9.07 -13.03
C PHE A 102 -16.27 -8.65 -13.89
N GLU A 103 -15.95 -7.37 -13.94
CA GLU A 103 -14.78 -6.86 -14.64
C GLU A 103 -13.48 -7.38 -14.00
N ALA A 104 -13.42 -7.45 -12.67
CA ALA A 104 -12.27 -8.02 -11.96
C ALA A 104 -12.05 -9.49 -12.32
N GLN A 105 -13.12 -10.29 -12.43
CA GLN A 105 -13.02 -11.69 -12.87
C GLN A 105 -12.46 -11.85 -14.29
N GLN A 106 -12.71 -10.88 -15.17
CA GLN A 106 -12.21 -10.94 -16.54
C GLN A 106 -10.77 -10.43 -16.69
N HIS A 107 -10.38 -9.47 -15.87
CA HIS A 107 -9.12 -8.76 -16.04
C HIS A 107 -8.01 -9.22 -15.09
N VAL A 108 -8.35 -9.66 -13.88
CA VAL A 108 -7.35 -10.18 -12.93
C VAL A 108 -6.89 -11.56 -13.44
N PRO A 109 -5.57 -11.77 -13.63
CA PRO A 109 -5.04 -13.00 -14.25
C PRO A 109 -4.99 -14.20 -13.29
N PHE A 110 -5.74 -14.14 -12.19
CA PHE A 110 -5.85 -15.16 -11.15
C PHE A 110 -7.32 -15.31 -10.72
N PRO A 111 -7.74 -16.50 -10.24
CA PRO A 111 -9.04 -16.66 -9.60
C PRO A 111 -9.20 -15.66 -8.44
N LEU A 112 -10.34 -14.97 -8.35
CA LEU A 112 -10.57 -13.96 -7.29
C LEU A 112 -10.50 -14.55 -5.89
N GLN A 113 -10.70 -15.87 -5.73
CA GLN A 113 -10.58 -16.56 -4.46
C GLN A 113 -9.12 -16.72 -3.99
N GLU A 114 -8.15 -16.57 -4.89
CA GLU A 114 -6.72 -16.70 -4.61
C GLU A 114 -6.02 -15.36 -4.43
N VAL A 115 -6.77 -14.25 -4.56
CA VAL A 115 -6.23 -12.89 -4.45
C VAL A 115 -6.95 -12.10 -3.37
N VAL A 116 -6.22 -11.16 -2.79
CA VAL A 116 -6.79 -10.02 -2.08
C VAL A 116 -6.88 -8.88 -3.10
N TRP A 117 -8.05 -8.31 -3.28
CA TRP A 117 -8.28 -7.26 -4.24
C TRP A 117 -9.20 -6.18 -3.71
N ASP A 118 -9.07 -4.99 -4.26
CA ASP A 118 -9.90 -3.83 -3.96
C ASP A 118 -10.01 -2.93 -5.20
N TYR A 119 -10.90 -1.97 -5.18
CA TYR A 119 -11.08 -1.02 -6.27
C TYR A 119 -11.42 0.38 -5.77
N GLU A 120 -11.12 1.37 -6.60
CA GLU A 120 -11.49 2.76 -6.39
C GLU A 120 -12.14 3.32 -7.64
N LEU A 121 -13.25 4.07 -7.48
CA LEU A 121 -13.88 4.82 -8.55
C LEU A 121 -13.07 6.08 -8.86
N ILE A 122 -12.77 6.31 -10.14
CA ILE A 122 -12.04 7.50 -10.58
C ILE A 122 -13.01 8.65 -10.74
N GLU A 123 -12.87 9.65 -9.89
CA GLU A 123 -13.68 10.88 -9.95
C GLU A 123 -13.27 11.76 -11.14
N GLY A 124 -14.25 12.45 -11.74
CA GLY A 124 -14.03 13.45 -12.79
C GLY A 124 -13.89 12.89 -14.21
N ALA A 125 -13.93 11.58 -14.40
CA ALA A 125 -14.00 10.99 -15.73
C ALA A 125 -15.38 11.21 -16.37
N THR A 126 -15.40 11.47 -17.69
CA THR A 126 -16.65 11.62 -18.46
C THR A 126 -17.44 10.30 -18.49
N GLU A 127 -16.72 9.18 -18.45
CA GLU A 127 -17.22 7.82 -18.32
C GLU A 127 -16.83 7.30 -16.93
N LYS A 128 -17.65 6.45 -16.31
CA LYS A 128 -17.29 5.82 -15.03
C LYS A 128 -16.07 4.91 -15.25
N GLU A 129 -15.00 5.18 -14.55
CA GLU A 129 -13.80 4.36 -14.58
C GLU A 129 -13.48 3.86 -13.16
N VAL A 130 -12.86 2.69 -13.08
CA VAL A 130 -12.36 2.12 -11.83
C VAL A 130 -10.90 1.73 -11.99
N VAL A 131 -10.13 1.87 -10.94
CA VAL A 131 -8.85 1.18 -10.80
C VAL A 131 -9.05 -0.04 -9.93
N ILE A 132 -8.66 -1.20 -10.44
CA ILE A 132 -8.69 -2.48 -9.73
C ILE A 132 -7.25 -2.82 -9.36
N VAL A 133 -7.04 -3.17 -8.10
CA VAL A 133 -5.74 -3.62 -7.57
C VAL A 133 -5.90 -5.00 -6.99
N ALA A 134 -5.00 -5.92 -7.31
CA ALA A 134 -5.03 -7.28 -6.81
C ALA A 134 -3.62 -7.80 -6.50
N ILE A 135 -3.49 -8.58 -5.45
CA ILE A 135 -2.28 -9.30 -5.06
C ILE A 135 -2.63 -10.73 -4.72
N LYS A 136 -1.76 -11.70 -4.99
CA LYS A 136 -1.94 -13.06 -4.51
C LYS A 136 -2.01 -13.08 -3.00
N ALA A 137 -2.97 -13.83 -2.45
CA ALA A 137 -3.19 -13.89 -1.01
C ALA A 137 -1.97 -14.45 -0.26
N ASP A 138 -1.33 -15.49 -0.80
CA ASP A 138 -0.11 -16.09 -0.25
C ASP A 138 1.05 -15.08 -0.19
N ALA A 139 1.26 -14.28 -1.25
CA ALA A 139 2.29 -13.26 -1.28
C ALA A 139 2.05 -12.15 -0.25
N LEU A 140 0.79 -11.73 -0.06
CA LEU A 140 0.44 -10.76 0.97
C LEU A 140 0.63 -11.33 2.37
N ASP A 141 0.27 -12.62 2.58
CA ASP A 141 0.45 -13.30 3.86
C ASP A 141 1.92 -13.42 4.26
N GLU A 142 2.84 -13.67 3.31
CA GLU A 142 4.28 -13.69 3.55
C GLU A 142 4.80 -12.30 3.98
N ILE A 143 4.33 -11.25 3.35
CA ILE A 143 4.68 -9.86 3.73
C ILE A 143 4.13 -9.54 5.13
N ASN A 144 2.87 -9.87 5.40
CA ASN A 144 2.25 -9.71 6.70
C ASN A 144 3.02 -10.46 7.80
N ALA A 145 3.43 -11.69 7.52
CA ALA A 145 4.24 -12.47 8.44
C ALA A 145 5.59 -11.78 8.73
N ALA A 146 6.27 -11.25 7.69
CA ALA A 146 7.53 -10.51 7.87
C ALA A 146 7.36 -9.27 8.74
N VAL A 147 6.26 -8.52 8.59
CA VAL A 147 5.92 -7.36 9.42
C VAL A 147 5.65 -7.80 10.87
N ASN A 148 4.81 -8.82 11.07
CA ASN A 148 4.43 -9.30 12.40
C ASN A 148 5.63 -9.90 13.17
N ASP A 149 6.48 -10.68 12.50
CA ASP A 149 7.68 -11.29 13.09
C ASP A 149 8.71 -10.24 13.53
N SER A 150 8.66 -9.04 12.95
CA SER A 150 9.49 -7.90 13.36
C SER A 150 8.97 -7.18 14.60
N GLY A 151 7.90 -7.68 15.22
CA GLY A 151 7.28 -7.10 16.41
C GLY A 151 6.28 -5.97 16.12
N LEU A 152 6.04 -5.68 14.86
CA LEU A 152 5.01 -4.74 14.41
C LEU A 152 3.71 -5.50 14.12
N GLY A 153 2.58 -4.81 14.14
CA GLY A 153 1.30 -5.36 13.66
C GLY A 153 0.89 -4.66 12.36
N THR A 154 0.03 -5.30 11.58
CA THR A 154 -0.59 -4.68 10.40
C THR A 154 -1.89 -3.98 10.79
N ALA A 155 -2.01 -2.71 10.45
CA ALA A 155 -3.26 -1.95 10.54
C ALA A 155 -3.94 -1.84 9.17
N GLU A 156 -3.14 -1.56 8.13
CA GLU A 156 -3.63 -1.27 6.78
C GLU A 156 -2.52 -1.53 5.77
N VAL A 157 -2.90 -1.98 4.59
CA VAL A 157 -2.00 -2.22 3.47
C VAL A 157 -2.46 -1.39 2.29
N ASP A 158 -1.53 -0.71 1.65
CA ASP A 158 -1.75 0.06 0.44
C ASP A 158 -0.72 -0.36 -0.63
N VAL A 159 -0.85 0.17 -1.82
CA VAL A 159 0.14 0.00 -2.89
C VAL A 159 0.86 1.30 -3.17
N ALA A 160 2.16 1.24 -3.39
CA ALA A 160 3.00 2.43 -3.50
C ALA A 160 2.50 3.47 -4.53
N PRO A 161 2.00 3.12 -5.72
CA PRO A 161 1.43 4.09 -6.65
C PRO A 161 0.24 4.85 -6.07
N MET A 162 -0.68 4.16 -5.37
CA MET A 162 -1.86 4.81 -4.76
C MET A 162 -1.46 5.64 -3.55
N ALA A 163 -0.52 5.17 -2.74
CA ALA A 163 0.02 5.94 -1.62
C ALA A 163 0.67 7.25 -2.08
N ILE A 164 1.43 7.25 -3.20
CA ILE A 164 2.02 8.46 -3.79
C ILE A 164 0.91 9.39 -4.31
N TYR A 165 -0.07 8.85 -5.02
CA TYR A 165 -1.22 9.60 -5.51
C TYR A 165 -1.99 10.28 -4.36
N ASN A 166 -2.28 9.54 -3.29
CA ASN A 166 -2.96 10.07 -2.11
C ASN A 166 -2.14 11.16 -1.41
N ALA A 167 -0.83 10.96 -1.27
CA ALA A 167 0.06 11.97 -0.70
C ALA A 167 0.11 13.25 -1.55
N PHE A 168 0.14 13.10 -2.87
CA PHE A 168 0.09 14.24 -3.79
C PHE A 168 -1.23 15.00 -3.66
N ARG A 169 -2.38 14.32 -3.71
CA ARG A 169 -3.70 14.93 -3.54
C ARG A 169 -3.85 15.66 -2.20
N ALA A 170 -3.37 15.05 -1.12
CA ALA A 170 -3.42 15.66 0.21
C ALA A 170 -2.57 16.94 0.32
N THR A 171 -1.50 17.05 -0.47
CA THR A 171 -0.57 18.18 -0.40
C THR A 171 -0.94 19.31 -1.38
N TYR A 172 -1.33 18.96 -2.58
CA TYR A 172 -1.51 19.90 -3.70
C TYR A 172 -2.95 20.02 -4.20
N GLY A 173 -3.87 19.17 -3.70
CA GLY A 173 -5.24 19.09 -4.19
C GLY A 173 -5.34 18.37 -5.54
N ASN A 174 -6.42 18.63 -6.26
CA ASN A 174 -6.63 18.10 -7.61
C ASN A 174 -6.10 19.12 -8.63
N PRO A 175 -5.03 18.80 -9.36
CA PRO A 175 -4.51 19.69 -10.40
C PRO A 175 -5.47 19.74 -11.61
N GLU A 176 -5.52 20.89 -12.28
CA GLU A 176 -6.30 21.04 -13.52
C GLU A 176 -5.66 20.33 -14.72
N GLU A 177 -4.33 20.12 -14.68
CA GLU A 177 -3.57 19.47 -15.73
C GLU A 177 -3.06 18.08 -15.29
N PRO A 178 -2.93 17.12 -16.22
CA PRO A 178 -2.34 15.82 -15.93
C PRO A 178 -0.90 15.95 -15.40
N ILE A 179 -0.59 15.23 -14.33
CA ILE A 179 0.75 15.19 -13.73
C ILE A 179 1.28 13.75 -13.78
N LEU A 180 2.54 13.62 -14.16
CA LEU A 180 3.28 12.37 -14.08
C LEU A 180 3.98 12.29 -12.72
N LEU A 181 3.69 11.25 -11.95
CA LEU A 181 4.29 10.96 -10.65
C LEU A 181 5.32 9.83 -10.76
#